data_849bb043d37605289bdc5a21fea76304
#
_entry.id   849bb043d37605289bdc5a21fea76304
#
_cell.length_a   1.000
_cell.length_b   1.000
_cell.length_c   1.000
_cell.angle_alpha   90.00
_cell.angle_beta   90.00
_cell.angle_gamma   90.00
#
_symmetry.space_group_name_H-M   'P 1'
#
loop_
_entity.id
_entity.type
_entity.pdbx_description
1 polymer ?
#
loop_
_entity_poly.entity_id
_entity_poly.type
_entity_poly.pdbx_seq_one_letter_code
_entity_poly.pdbx_strand_id
1 'polypeptide(L)'
;MNKNSDIGLIGLAVMGENLALNMERNGSQVSVYNRAEGAEATVVERFLQGRGAGKNFLGFTEIKPFVESIERPRKIMMMIRAGKPVDYVIEALLPHLEPGDIVIDGGNSNWEDSERREAELRNRGIYFVGCGISGGEEGALNGPAIMPGGAEEAWPSIEPIFSRIAAKAEDGTPCCAWVGKGGAGHFVKMVHNGIEYGDMQLIADAYAYLRHIGGKTNDEMSEIFARWNEGKLRSYLVEITAEILRHRDAEGEYLIDKILDAAGQKGTGKWSVINSLEYGQPLGLIAAAVYERSLSSTVDLRHEAAALYAPSQATSRPAFGESDVDALEQSLYASKIVSYAQGFSLLSEASKARGWELNLASIARIWRNGCIIRSAFLNDIASAYQADPNLQNLLLAPYFQQEITAARPSWRETIAKALLSDCPVPAFSSALSYFTSLTTRRLPASLVQAQRDYFGAHTFERTDRPRGEFFHENWTGHGSDTSSTTYNV
;
A
#
# COMPACT_ATOMS: atom_id res chain seq x y z
N MET A 1 -14.02 18.36 -39.37
CA MET A 1 -13.13 18.91 -38.34
C MET A 1 -12.67 17.72 -37.50
N ASN A 2 -11.37 17.46 -37.42
CA ASN A 2 -10.89 16.44 -36.54
C ASN A 2 -11.28 16.84 -35.10
N LYS A 3 -12.01 15.99 -34.41
CA LYS A 3 -12.37 16.20 -32.99
C LYS A 3 -11.06 16.23 -32.18
N ASN A 4 -10.89 17.20 -31.28
CA ASN A 4 -9.78 17.20 -30.35
C ASN A 4 -9.89 16.00 -29.38
N SER A 5 -8.76 15.53 -28.87
CA SER A 5 -8.74 14.42 -27.92
C SER A 5 -9.34 14.79 -26.57
N ASP A 6 -10.06 13.86 -25.97
CA ASP A 6 -10.69 14.05 -24.67
C ASP A 6 -9.64 14.12 -23.53
N ILE A 7 -8.48 13.47 -23.71
CA ILE A 7 -7.37 13.41 -22.75
C ILE A 7 -6.04 13.13 -23.45
N GLY A 8 -4.95 13.66 -22.91
CA GLY A 8 -3.58 13.35 -23.30
C GLY A 8 -2.91 12.42 -22.31
N LEU A 9 -2.09 11.49 -22.77
CA LEU A 9 -1.29 10.60 -21.95
C LEU A 9 0.19 10.67 -22.34
N ILE A 10 1.04 10.93 -21.36
CA ILE A 10 2.50 11.00 -21.48
C ILE A 10 3.14 9.76 -20.88
N GLY A 11 3.97 9.06 -21.64
CA GLY A 11 4.72 7.90 -21.19
C GLY A 11 4.04 6.58 -21.58
N LEU A 12 4.54 5.97 -22.65
CA LEU A 12 4.05 4.71 -23.22
C LEU A 12 4.92 3.51 -22.79
N ALA A 13 5.14 3.39 -21.49
CA ALA A 13 5.61 2.13 -20.89
C ALA A 13 4.39 1.25 -20.55
N VAL A 14 4.63 0.08 -19.92
CA VAL A 14 3.61 -0.94 -19.66
C VAL A 14 2.31 -0.38 -19.10
N MET A 15 2.38 0.45 -18.05
CA MET A 15 1.18 1.04 -17.44
C MET A 15 0.51 2.07 -18.33
N GLY A 16 1.29 2.96 -18.98
CA GLY A 16 0.76 4.01 -19.84
C GLY A 16 0.07 3.47 -21.09
N GLU A 17 0.67 2.51 -21.79
CA GLU A 17 0.02 1.86 -22.94
C GLU A 17 -1.30 1.21 -22.54
N ASN A 18 -1.33 0.47 -21.43
CA ASN A 18 -2.54 -0.22 -20.98
C ASN A 18 -3.65 0.77 -20.55
N LEU A 19 -3.30 1.86 -19.87
CA LEU A 19 -4.28 2.90 -19.52
C LEU A 19 -4.80 3.63 -20.77
N ALA A 20 -3.94 3.96 -21.74
CA ALA A 20 -4.37 4.56 -22.99
C ALA A 20 -5.38 3.67 -23.73
N LEU A 21 -5.08 2.37 -23.85
CA LEU A 21 -5.98 1.38 -24.43
C LEU A 21 -7.29 1.23 -23.67
N ASN A 22 -7.25 1.30 -22.35
CA ASN A 22 -8.44 1.27 -21.52
C ASN A 22 -9.31 2.52 -21.73
N MET A 23 -8.70 3.71 -21.76
CA MET A 23 -9.42 4.97 -22.04
C MET A 23 -10.10 4.95 -23.42
N GLU A 24 -9.36 4.53 -24.46
CA GLU A 24 -9.90 4.44 -25.82
C GLU A 24 -11.04 3.42 -25.91
N ARG A 25 -10.87 2.23 -25.37
CA ARG A 25 -11.90 1.18 -25.34
C ARG A 25 -13.18 1.63 -24.62
N ASN A 26 -13.07 2.54 -23.65
CA ASN A 26 -14.19 3.15 -22.96
C ASN A 26 -14.69 4.46 -23.59
N GLY A 27 -14.34 4.70 -24.86
CA GLY A 27 -14.93 5.73 -25.71
C GLY A 27 -14.24 7.08 -25.70
N SER A 28 -13.04 7.19 -25.13
CA SER A 28 -12.23 8.41 -25.20
C SER A 28 -11.37 8.43 -26.46
N GLN A 29 -11.24 9.59 -27.12
CA GLN A 29 -10.16 9.84 -28.04
C GLN A 29 -8.94 10.27 -27.25
N VAL A 30 -7.79 9.62 -27.44
CA VAL A 30 -6.59 9.80 -26.62
C VAL A 30 -5.42 10.30 -27.46
N SER A 31 -4.83 11.44 -27.08
CA SER A 31 -3.53 11.85 -27.58
C SER A 31 -2.44 11.20 -26.74
N VAL A 32 -1.48 10.55 -27.38
CA VAL A 32 -0.36 9.90 -26.70
C VAL A 32 0.96 10.58 -27.07
N TYR A 33 1.80 10.79 -26.07
CA TYR A 33 3.11 11.39 -26.22
C TYR A 33 4.19 10.55 -25.56
N ASN A 34 5.30 10.38 -26.26
CA ASN A 34 6.56 9.95 -25.72
C ASN A 34 7.70 10.71 -26.40
N ARG A 35 8.78 11.05 -25.67
CA ARG A 35 9.94 11.69 -26.27
C ARG A 35 10.60 10.76 -27.29
N ALA A 36 11.15 11.33 -28.37
CA ALA A 36 11.82 10.59 -29.44
C ALA A 36 13.35 10.60 -29.26
N GLU A 37 13.82 10.10 -28.10
CA GLU A 37 15.24 10.10 -27.75
C GLU A 37 15.74 8.70 -27.37
N GLY A 38 16.92 8.33 -27.87
CA GLY A 38 17.58 7.07 -27.51
C GLY A 38 16.71 5.84 -27.77
N ALA A 39 16.57 4.98 -26.77
CA ALA A 39 15.74 3.77 -26.85
C ALA A 39 14.23 4.07 -26.98
N GLU A 40 13.80 5.30 -26.73
CA GLU A 40 12.39 5.71 -26.79
C GLU A 40 11.99 6.31 -28.14
N ALA A 41 12.93 6.45 -29.10
CA ALA A 41 12.72 7.15 -30.36
C ALA A 41 11.52 6.64 -31.19
N THR A 42 11.22 5.37 -31.14
CA THR A 42 10.16 4.71 -31.94
C THR A 42 8.95 4.25 -31.13
N VAL A 43 8.86 4.61 -29.86
CA VAL A 43 7.80 4.09 -28.94
C VAL A 43 6.41 4.49 -29.44
N VAL A 44 6.19 5.74 -29.83
CA VAL A 44 4.90 6.21 -30.34
C VAL A 44 4.51 5.49 -31.63
N GLU A 45 5.43 5.40 -32.57
CA GLU A 45 5.20 4.73 -33.86
C GLU A 45 4.87 3.24 -33.65
N ARG A 46 5.67 2.54 -32.84
CA ARG A 46 5.45 1.14 -32.48
C ARG A 46 4.09 0.92 -31.84
N PHE A 47 3.68 1.80 -30.91
CA PHE A 47 2.37 1.73 -30.28
C PHE A 47 1.24 1.88 -31.32
N LEU A 48 1.31 2.92 -32.18
CA LEU A 48 0.28 3.19 -33.18
C LEU A 48 0.18 2.10 -34.26
N GLN A 49 1.30 1.51 -34.67
CA GLN A 49 1.33 0.40 -35.64
C GLN A 49 1.01 -0.95 -34.99
N GLY A 50 1.18 -1.09 -33.68
CA GLY A 50 0.93 -2.30 -32.90
C GLY A 50 -0.41 -2.27 -32.20
N ARG A 51 -0.39 -2.20 -30.86
CA ARG A 51 -1.58 -2.30 -29.99
C ARG A 51 -2.61 -1.17 -30.21
N GLY A 52 -2.17 -0.02 -30.68
CA GLY A 52 -3.01 1.14 -31.01
C GLY A 52 -3.56 1.16 -32.44
N ALA A 53 -3.19 0.19 -33.30
CA ALA A 53 -3.57 0.19 -34.70
C ALA A 53 -5.09 0.15 -34.91
N GLY A 54 -5.59 1.07 -35.74
CA GLY A 54 -7.01 1.16 -36.06
C GLY A 54 -7.91 1.72 -34.94
N LYS A 55 -7.32 2.26 -33.87
CA LYS A 55 -8.02 2.84 -32.72
C LYS A 55 -7.95 4.37 -32.72
N ASN A 56 -8.73 5.01 -31.84
CA ASN A 56 -8.83 6.48 -31.75
C ASN A 56 -7.65 7.12 -31.00
N PHE A 57 -6.43 6.94 -31.52
CA PHE A 57 -5.23 7.57 -31.01
C PHE A 57 -4.66 8.61 -31.94
N LEU A 58 -4.15 9.71 -31.36
CA LEU A 58 -3.26 10.65 -32.01
C LEU A 58 -1.88 10.55 -31.35
N GLY A 59 -0.83 10.30 -32.11
CA GLY A 59 0.53 10.13 -31.57
C GLY A 59 1.43 11.32 -31.81
N PHE A 60 2.22 11.70 -30.82
CA PHE A 60 3.10 12.86 -30.85
C PHE A 60 4.45 12.56 -30.23
N THR A 61 5.48 13.21 -30.77
CA THR A 61 6.85 13.23 -30.24
C THR A 61 7.31 14.63 -29.85
N GLU A 62 6.46 15.65 -30.11
CA GLU A 62 6.67 17.04 -29.72
C GLU A 62 5.56 17.51 -28.79
N ILE A 63 5.91 18.25 -27.73
CA ILE A 63 4.98 18.65 -26.66
C ILE A 63 3.93 19.64 -27.18
N LYS A 64 4.33 20.66 -27.96
CA LYS A 64 3.40 21.68 -28.42
C LYS A 64 2.24 21.12 -29.24
N PRO A 65 2.44 20.36 -30.33
CA PRO A 65 1.33 19.77 -31.07
C PRO A 65 0.53 18.75 -30.25
N PHE A 66 1.17 18.04 -29.32
CA PHE A 66 0.47 17.18 -28.38
C PHE A 66 -0.53 17.95 -27.51
N VAL A 67 -0.11 19.03 -26.85
CA VAL A 67 -0.99 19.86 -26.01
C VAL A 67 -2.11 20.50 -26.84
N GLU A 68 -1.79 21.02 -28.04
CA GLU A 68 -2.77 21.66 -28.95
C GLU A 68 -3.84 20.67 -29.46
N SER A 69 -3.57 19.36 -29.46
CA SER A 69 -4.51 18.31 -29.88
C SER A 69 -5.59 17.99 -28.86
N ILE A 70 -5.49 18.49 -27.63
CA ILE A 70 -6.39 18.13 -26.53
C ILE A 70 -7.46 19.20 -26.32
N GLU A 71 -8.71 18.78 -26.12
CA GLU A 71 -9.85 19.66 -25.84
C GLU A 71 -9.70 20.36 -24.47
N ARG A 72 -10.12 21.65 -24.44
CA ARG A 72 -10.11 22.46 -23.20
C ARG A 72 -11.35 22.21 -22.33
N PRO A 73 -11.16 22.23 -20.99
CA PRO A 73 -9.89 22.29 -20.28
C PRO A 73 -9.08 21.03 -20.57
N ARG A 74 -7.80 21.22 -20.92
CA ARG A 74 -6.93 20.10 -21.27
C ARG A 74 -6.69 19.21 -20.07
N LYS A 75 -6.74 17.91 -20.27
CA LYS A 75 -6.47 16.89 -19.28
C LYS A 75 -5.24 16.11 -19.73
N ILE A 76 -4.13 16.23 -19.02
CA ILE A 76 -2.85 15.62 -19.40
C ILE A 76 -2.37 14.72 -18.27
N MET A 77 -2.37 13.42 -18.54
CA MET A 77 -1.94 12.41 -17.59
C MET A 77 -0.51 11.96 -17.88
N MET A 78 0.33 11.96 -16.85
CA MET A 78 1.71 11.49 -16.89
C MET A 78 1.81 10.10 -16.25
N MET A 79 2.30 9.13 -17.01
CA MET A 79 2.62 7.77 -16.57
C MET A 79 4.13 7.53 -16.69
N ILE A 80 4.91 8.31 -15.94
CA ILE A 80 6.37 8.37 -16.03
C ILE A 80 7.02 8.06 -14.67
N ARG A 81 8.34 7.96 -14.66
CA ARG A 81 9.10 7.75 -13.42
C ARG A 81 8.89 8.93 -12.46
N ALA A 82 8.61 8.61 -11.21
CA ALA A 82 8.45 9.58 -10.13
C ALA A 82 9.73 10.41 -9.85
N GLY A 83 9.55 11.54 -9.18
CA GLY A 83 10.61 12.48 -8.81
C GLY A 83 10.88 13.52 -9.89
N LYS A 84 12.12 13.94 -10.09
CA LYS A 84 12.53 15.01 -11.02
C LYS A 84 12.00 14.87 -12.46
N PRO A 85 11.86 13.66 -13.06
CA PRO A 85 11.27 13.54 -14.39
C PRO A 85 9.87 14.16 -14.51
N VAL A 86 9.05 14.11 -13.46
CA VAL A 86 7.73 14.73 -13.42
C VAL A 86 7.86 16.24 -13.47
N ASP A 87 8.80 16.84 -12.73
CA ASP A 87 9.04 18.27 -12.73
C ASP A 87 9.48 18.76 -14.11
N TYR A 88 10.40 18.07 -14.78
CA TYR A 88 10.85 18.40 -16.14
C TYR A 88 9.71 18.35 -17.17
N VAL A 89 8.82 17.38 -17.07
CA VAL A 89 7.67 17.31 -17.99
C VAL A 89 6.69 18.44 -17.70
N ILE A 90 6.44 18.77 -16.44
CA ILE A 90 5.60 19.93 -16.07
C ILE A 90 6.20 21.23 -16.62
N GLU A 91 7.50 21.46 -16.43
CA GLU A 91 8.21 22.63 -16.97
C GLU A 91 8.06 22.74 -18.49
N ALA A 92 8.18 21.64 -19.21
CA ALA A 92 8.03 21.60 -20.66
C ALA A 92 6.58 21.82 -21.14
N LEU A 93 5.59 21.41 -20.35
CA LEU A 93 4.17 21.64 -20.63
C LEU A 93 3.74 23.09 -20.41
N LEU A 94 4.26 23.74 -19.36
CA LEU A 94 3.81 25.05 -18.87
C LEU A 94 3.70 26.15 -19.95
N PRO A 95 4.63 26.29 -20.93
CA PRO A 95 4.50 27.32 -22.00
C PRO A 95 3.29 27.12 -22.91
N HIS A 96 2.64 25.97 -22.89
CA HIS A 96 1.55 25.56 -23.76
C HIS A 96 0.21 25.37 -23.04
N LEU A 97 0.22 25.48 -21.70
CA LEU A 97 -0.97 25.35 -20.85
C LEU A 97 -1.62 26.70 -20.59
N GLU A 98 -2.91 26.68 -20.31
CA GLU A 98 -3.72 27.84 -19.99
C GLU A 98 -4.46 27.64 -18.66
N PRO A 99 -4.87 28.73 -17.98
CA PRO A 99 -5.68 28.61 -16.77
C PRO A 99 -6.90 27.72 -16.96
N GLY A 100 -7.10 26.79 -16.03
CA GLY A 100 -8.15 25.78 -16.07
C GLY A 100 -7.68 24.42 -16.63
N ASP A 101 -6.51 24.34 -17.27
CA ASP A 101 -5.94 23.07 -17.73
C ASP A 101 -5.53 22.20 -16.53
N ILE A 102 -5.54 20.89 -16.71
CA ILE A 102 -5.36 19.88 -15.66
C ILE A 102 -4.15 19.01 -15.98
N VAL A 103 -3.20 18.96 -15.06
CA VAL A 103 -2.03 18.06 -15.09
C VAL A 103 -2.22 16.97 -14.06
N ILE A 104 -2.15 15.71 -14.48
CA ILE A 104 -2.40 14.54 -13.65
C ILE A 104 -1.11 13.71 -13.55
N ASP A 105 -0.59 13.52 -12.36
CA ASP A 105 0.53 12.61 -12.11
C ASP A 105 -0.03 11.24 -11.69
N GLY A 106 0.00 10.26 -12.58
CA GLY A 106 -0.45 8.89 -12.36
C GLY A 106 0.67 7.94 -11.92
N GLY A 107 1.88 8.45 -11.70
CA GLY A 107 3.02 7.68 -11.20
C GLY A 107 2.91 7.31 -9.72
N ASN A 108 3.90 6.57 -9.22
CA ASN A 108 4.03 6.32 -7.77
C ASN A 108 4.89 7.42 -7.14
N SER A 109 4.45 8.67 -7.25
CA SER A 109 5.18 9.84 -6.73
C SER A 109 5.07 9.96 -5.20
N ASN A 110 6.06 10.63 -4.60
CA ASN A 110 5.95 11.05 -3.20
C ASN A 110 4.85 12.09 -3.06
N TRP A 111 4.02 11.94 -2.04
CA TRP A 111 2.90 12.83 -1.78
C TRP A 111 3.32 14.27 -1.45
N GLU A 112 4.48 14.49 -0.82
CA GLU A 112 5.04 15.82 -0.55
C GLU A 112 5.41 16.56 -1.84
N ASP A 113 5.99 15.84 -2.81
CA ASP A 113 6.22 16.39 -4.16
C ASP A 113 4.91 16.78 -4.83
N SER A 114 3.86 15.99 -4.65
CA SER A 114 2.55 16.27 -5.24
C SER A 114 1.90 17.50 -4.61
N GLU A 115 2.01 17.65 -3.29
CA GLU A 115 1.54 18.83 -2.56
C GLU A 115 2.26 20.10 -3.02
N ARG A 116 3.58 20.03 -3.17
CA ARG A 116 4.41 21.12 -3.71
C ARG A 116 3.99 21.50 -5.14
N ARG A 117 3.86 20.50 -6.03
CA ARG A 117 3.45 20.71 -7.43
C ARG A 117 2.06 21.31 -7.54
N GLU A 118 1.13 20.86 -6.71
CA GLU A 118 -0.22 21.41 -6.65
C GLU A 118 -0.18 22.90 -6.29
N ALA A 119 0.55 23.27 -5.23
CA ALA A 119 0.69 24.65 -4.81
C ALA A 119 1.35 25.55 -5.88
N GLU A 120 2.42 25.06 -6.53
CA GLU A 120 3.14 25.79 -7.59
C GLU A 120 2.27 26.03 -8.83
N LEU A 121 1.51 25.01 -9.28
CA LEU A 121 0.67 25.10 -10.47
C LEU A 121 -0.59 25.91 -10.23
N ARG A 122 -1.17 25.84 -9.03
CA ARG A 122 -2.32 26.65 -8.61
C ARG A 122 -2.05 28.14 -8.76
N ASN A 123 -0.84 28.62 -8.45
CA ASN A 123 -0.44 30.02 -8.65
C ASN A 123 -0.43 30.47 -10.13
N ARG A 124 -0.49 29.52 -11.06
CA ARG A 124 -0.58 29.77 -12.51
C ARG A 124 -1.99 29.50 -13.06
N GLY A 125 -2.94 29.17 -12.19
CA GLY A 125 -4.30 28.78 -12.56
C GLY A 125 -4.41 27.39 -13.19
N ILE A 126 -3.36 26.57 -13.10
CA ILE A 126 -3.33 25.17 -13.58
C ILE A 126 -3.68 24.25 -12.41
N TYR A 127 -4.54 23.27 -12.66
CA TYR A 127 -4.93 22.29 -11.66
C TYR A 127 -4.01 21.07 -11.71
N PHE A 128 -3.47 20.70 -10.55
CA PHE A 128 -2.67 19.48 -10.41
C PHE A 128 -3.43 18.41 -9.63
N VAL A 129 -3.36 17.18 -10.13
CA VAL A 129 -3.96 16.01 -9.49
C VAL A 129 -2.89 14.92 -9.34
N GLY A 130 -2.54 14.60 -8.09
CA GLY A 130 -1.76 13.41 -7.76
C GLY A 130 -2.69 12.20 -7.74
N CYS A 131 -2.49 11.24 -8.63
CA CYS A 131 -3.44 10.15 -8.84
C CYS A 131 -2.78 8.80 -8.60
N GLY A 132 -3.06 8.17 -7.45
CA GLY A 132 -2.66 6.80 -7.20
C GLY A 132 -3.42 5.82 -8.10
N ILE A 133 -2.68 4.99 -8.85
CA ILE A 133 -3.26 3.94 -9.70
C ILE A 133 -2.77 2.58 -9.24
N SER A 134 -3.67 1.64 -9.08
CA SER A 134 -3.36 0.26 -8.69
C SER A 134 -3.96 -0.74 -9.67
N GLY A 135 -3.45 -1.98 -9.64
CA GLY A 135 -3.95 -3.09 -10.47
C GLY A 135 -2.89 -3.75 -11.35
N GLY A 136 -1.66 -3.20 -11.38
CA GLY A 136 -0.60 -3.70 -12.25
C GLY A 136 -0.93 -3.58 -13.73
N GLU A 137 -0.26 -4.37 -14.55
CA GLU A 137 -0.42 -4.36 -16.01
C GLU A 137 -1.84 -4.69 -16.44
N GLU A 138 -2.38 -5.79 -15.91
CA GLU A 138 -3.72 -6.27 -16.24
C GLU A 138 -4.80 -5.30 -15.75
N GLY A 139 -4.68 -4.81 -14.52
CA GLY A 139 -5.63 -3.84 -13.96
C GLY A 139 -5.63 -2.52 -14.75
N ALA A 140 -4.49 -2.02 -15.18
CA ALA A 140 -4.43 -0.82 -16.02
C ALA A 140 -5.22 -0.98 -17.32
N LEU A 141 -5.17 -2.17 -17.93
CA LEU A 141 -5.92 -2.48 -19.14
C LEU A 141 -7.41 -2.73 -18.87
N ASN A 142 -7.74 -3.50 -17.84
CA ASN A 142 -9.08 -4.07 -17.64
C ASN A 142 -9.92 -3.34 -16.60
N GLY A 143 -9.32 -2.44 -15.84
CA GLY A 143 -9.97 -1.63 -14.81
C GLY A 143 -9.10 -1.49 -13.56
N PRO A 144 -8.42 -0.36 -13.39
CA PRO A 144 -7.64 -0.08 -12.19
C PRO A 144 -8.51 0.47 -11.06
N ALA A 145 -8.02 0.37 -9.82
CA ALA A 145 -8.45 1.25 -8.74
C ALA A 145 -7.73 2.60 -8.88
N ILE A 146 -8.48 3.71 -8.80
CA ILE A 146 -7.99 5.05 -9.07
C ILE A 146 -8.25 5.95 -7.86
N MET A 147 -7.21 6.58 -7.33
CA MET A 147 -7.20 7.41 -6.12
C MET A 147 -6.75 8.84 -6.44
N PRO A 148 -7.60 9.67 -7.07
CA PRO A 148 -7.26 11.05 -7.41
C PRO A 148 -7.37 11.97 -6.19
N GLY A 149 -6.38 12.87 -6.04
CA GLY A 149 -6.38 13.93 -5.05
C GLY A 149 -5.54 15.12 -5.51
N GLY A 150 -5.76 16.31 -4.95
CA GLY A 150 -5.06 17.54 -5.36
C GLY A 150 -5.99 18.74 -5.49
N ALA A 151 -6.03 19.39 -6.63
CA ALA A 151 -6.96 20.48 -6.93
C ALA A 151 -8.38 19.93 -7.18
N GLU A 152 -9.29 20.14 -6.23
CA GLU A 152 -10.65 19.60 -6.27
C GLU A 152 -11.45 20.12 -7.47
N GLU A 153 -11.14 21.32 -7.95
CA GLU A 153 -11.75 21.96 -9.13
C GLU A 153 -11.55 21.15 -10.41
N ALA A 154 -10.53 20.28 -10.47
CA ALA A 154 -10.30 19.37 -11.59
C ALA A 154 -11.27 18.19 -11.65
N TRP A 155 -11.83 17.79 -10.49
CA TRP A 155 -12.60 16.55 -10.36
C TRP A 155 -13.77 16.44 -11.34
N PRO A 156 -14.66 17.44 -11.51
CA PRO A 156 -15.77 17.32 -12.44
C PRO A 156 -15.36 17.05 -13.90
N SER A 157 -14.15 17.48 -14.29
CA SER A 157 -13.64 17.28 -15.65
C SER A 157 -12.99 15.92 -15.88
N ILE A 158 -12.43 15.29 -14.84
CA ILE A 158 -11.71 14.00 -14.95
C ILE A 158 -12.57 12.82 -14.50
N GLU A 159 -13.51 13.02 -13.58
CA GLU A 159 -14.40 11.97 -13.06
C GLU A 159 -15.07 11.13 -14.16
N PRO A 160 -15.68 11.72 -15.21
CA PRO A 160 -16.36 10.94 -16.23
C PRO A 160 -15.44 9.96 -16.97
N ILE A 161 -14.16 10.31 -17.16
CA ILE A 161 -13.17 9.44 -17.77
C ILE A 161 -12.74 8.37 -16.77
N PHE A 162 -12.33 8.79 -15.57
CA PHE A 162 -11.79 7.89 -14.55
C PHE A 162 -12.82 6.87 -14.06
N SER A 163 -14.06 7.31 -13.83
CA SER A 163 -15.14 6.40 -13.44
C SER A 163 -15.46 5.36 -14.51
N ARG A 164 -15.33 5.68 -15.81
CA ARG A 164 -15.53 4.70 -16.89
C ARG A 164 -14.44 3.65 -16.94
N ILE A 165 -13.16 4.07 -16.83
CA ILE A 165 -12.00 3.16 -16.97
C ILE A 165 -11.69 2.37 -15.68
N ALA A 166 -12.19 2.81 -14.52
CA ALA A 166 -11.98 2.13 -13.25
C ALA A 166 -12.66 0.76 -13.20
N ALA A 167 -12.08 -0.15 -12.44
CA ALA A 167 -12.74 -1.39 -12.08
C ALA A 167 -14.11 -1.13 -11.48
N LYS A 168 -15.03 -2.07 -11.67
CA LYS A 168 -16.33 -2.04 -11.00
C LYS A 168 -16.34 -3.08 -9.89
N ALA A 169 -16.82 -2.69 -8.72
CA ALA A 169 -17.11 -3.63 -7.65
C ALA A 169 -18.33 -4.51 -8.02
N GLU A 170 -18.61 -5.53 -7.23
CA GLU A 170 -19.72 -6.46 -7.47
C GLU A 170 -21.08 -5.75 -7.57
N ASP A 171 -21.26 -4.62 -6.88
CA ASP A 171 -22.44 -3.76 -6.91
C ASP A 171 -22.47 -2.76 -8.09
N GLY A 172 -21.51 -2.85 -9.02
CA GLY A 172 -21.37 -1.97 -10.17
C GLY A 172 -20.72 -0.60 -9.86
N THR A 173 -20.42 -0.30 -8.60
CA THR A 173 -19.79 0.97 -8.19
C THR A 173 -18.36 1.06 -8.75
N PRO A 174 -17.95 2.17 -9.37
CA PRO A 174 -16.57 2.35 -9.81
C PRO A 174 -15.60 2.37 -8.63
N CYS A 175 -14.48 1.67 -8.75
CA CYS A 175 -13.36 1.74 -7.80
C CYS A 175 -12.52 3.01 -8.03
N CYS A 176 -13.19 4.14 -8.05
CA CYS A 176 -12.63 5.47 -8.24
C CYS A 176 -13.50 6.49 -7.49
N ALA A 177 -12.88 7.32 -6.68
CA ALA A 177 -13.53 8.47 -6.05
C ALA A 177 -12.46 9.50 -5.68
N TRP A 178 -12.85 10.77 -5.59
CA TRP A 178 -11.99 11.81 -5.04
C TRP A 178 -11.60 11.47 -3.60
N VAL A 179 -10.30 11.49 -3.28
CA VAL A 179 -9.83 11.11 -1.94
C VAL A 179 -9.48 12.29 -1.05
N GLY A 180 -9.10 13.45 -1.62
CA GLY A 180 -8.77 14.64 -0.81
C GLY A 180 -7.87 15.64 -1.52
N LYS A 181 -7.50 16.71 -0.83
CA LYS A 181 -6.71 17.83 -1.34
C LYS A 181 -5.21 17.54 -1.35
N GLY A 182 -4.42 18.39 -2.00
CA GLY A 182 -2.96 18.39 -1.95
C GLY A 182 -2.34 17.04 -2.35
N GLY A 183 -1.51 16.48 -1.46
CA GLY A 183 -0.84 15.19 -1.68
C GLY A 183 -1.68 13.94 -1.42
N ALA A 184 -2.97 14.07 -1.03
CA ALA A 184 -3.82 12.98 -0.54
C ALA A 184 -3.88 11.77 -1.47
N GLY A 185 -3.98 11.95 -2.79
CA GLY A 185 -4.07 10.84 -3.75
C GLY A 185 -2.86 9.91 -3.69
N HIS A 186 -1.66 10.47 -3.71
CA HIS A 186 -0.42 9.69 -3.59
C HIS A 186 -0.17 9.17 -2.18
N PHE A 187 -0.61 9.88 -1.13
CA PHE A 187 -0.53 9.38 0.24
C PHE A 187 -1.40 8.13 0.43
N VAL A 188 -2.65 8.16 -0.04
CA VAL A 188 -3.55 7.01 0.01
C VAL A 188 -2.97 5.83 -0.76
N LYS A 189 -2.36 6.08 -1.93
CA LYS A 189 -1.67 5.03 -2.69
C LYS A 189 -0.42 4.50 -2.00
N MET A 190 0.34 5.35 -1.33
CA MET A 190 1.50 4.95 -0.54
C MET A 190 1.10 4.01 0.60
N VAL A 191 0.04 4.34 1.34
CA VAL A 191 -0.47 3.49 2.43
C VAL A 191 -1.05 2.18 1.89
N HIS A 192 -1.79 2.23 0.76
CA HIS A 192 -2.20 1.02 0.04
C HIS A 192 -1.01 0.09 -0.21
N ASN A 193 0.11 0.62 -0.70
CA ASN A 193 1.31 -0.18 -0.96
C ASN A 193 1.97 -0.67 0.35
N GLY A 194 1.87 0.07 1.44
CA GLY A 194 2.31 -0.40 2.76
C GLY A 194 1.52 -1.63 3.22
N ILE A 195 0.19 -1.59 3.11
CA ILE A 195 -0.69 -2.74 3.40
C ILE A 195 -0.35 -3.92 2.47
N GLU A 196 -0.11 -3.67 1.18
CA GLU A 196 0.31 -4.68 0.21
C GLU A 196 1.58 -5.42 0.67
N TYR A 197 2.59 -4.70 1.17
CA TYR A 197 3.81 -5.31 1.72
C TYR A 197 3.49 -6.19 2.94
N GLY A 198 2.63 -5.70 3.84
CA GLY A 198 2.16 -6.46 5.00
C GLY A 198 1.45 -7.76 4.58
N ASP A 199 0.51 -7.67 3.65
CA ASP A 199 -0.25 -8.82 3.15
C ASP A 199 0.65 -9.86 2.47
N MET A 200 1.59 -9.40 1.62
CA MET A 200 2.54 -10.30 0.95
C MET A 200 3.43 -11.03 1.96
N GLN A 201 3.91 -10.32 3.00
CA GLN A 201 4.73 -10.94 4.03
C GLN A 201 3.93 -11.93 4.90
N LEU A 202 2.69 -11.60 5.26
CA LEU A 202 1.81 -12.52 5.98
C LEU A 202 1.56 -13.82 5.21
N ILE A 203 1.37 -13.72 3.90
CA ILE A 203 1.22 -14.88 3.01
C ILE A 203 2.53 -15.68 2.94
N ALA A 204 3.68 -15.00 2.89
CA ALA A 204 4.99 -15.64 2.92
C ALA A 204 5.26 -16.34 4.26
N ASP A 205 4.85 -15.75 5.39
CA ASP A 205 4.92 -16.38 6.72
C ASP A 205 4.05 -17.65 6.77
N ALA A 206 2.82 -17.60 6.20
CA ALA A 206 1.94 -18.77 6.11
C ALA A 206 2.54 -19.86 5.21
N TYR A 207 3.13 -19.49 4.07
CA TYR A 207 3.86 -20.40 3.19
C TYR A 207 5.03 -21.08 3.93
N ALA A 208 5.84 -20.29 4.66
CA ALA A 208 6.94 -20.81 5.45
C ALA A 208 6.45 -21.81 6.50
N TYR A 209 5.36 -21.50 7.22
CA TYR A 209 4.75 -22.38 8.20
C TYR A 209 4.30 -23.72 7.60
N LEU A 210 3.57 -23.69 6.49
CA LEU A 210 3.09 -24.90 5.79
C LEU A 210 4.26 -25.75 5.29
N ARG A 211 5.31 -25.13 4.76
CA ARG A 211 6.47 -25.81 4.21
C ARG A 211 7.38 -26.40 5.30
N HIS A 212 7.77 -25.60 6.28
CA HIS A 212 8.77 -25.98 7.31
C HIS A 212 8.17 -26.84 8.40
N ILE A 213 7.01 -26.47 8.94
CA ILE A 213 6.35 -27.19 10.02
C ILE A 213 5.43 -28.27 9.48
N GLY A 214 4.58 -27.92 8.50
CA GLY A 214 3.62 -28.84 7.90
C GLY A 214 4.24 -29.88 6.96
N GLY A 215 5.43 -29.60 6.40
CA GLY A 215 6.07 -30.46 5.41
C GLY A 215 5.26 -30.59 4.12
N LYS A 216 4.41 -29.59 3.84
CA LYS A 216 3.52 -29.59 2.67
C LYS A 216 4.29 -29.39 1.38
N THR A 217 3.87 -30.11 0.34
CA THR A 217 4.31 -29.91 -1.05
C THR A 217 3.72 -28.66 -1.65
N ASN A 218 4.27 -28.19 -2.78
CA ASN A 218 3.74 -27.01 -3.47
C ASN A 218 2.28 -27.23 -3.95
N ASP A 219 1.93 -28.43 -4.43
CA ASP A 219 0.56 -28.76 -4.84
C ASP A 219 -0.40 -28.73 -3.64
N GLU A 220 -0.04 -29.35 -2.49
CA GLU A 220 -0.87 -29.30 -1.28
C GLU A 220 -1.05 -27.88 -0.77
N MET A 221 0.01 -27.05 -0.79
CA MET A 221 -0.08 -25.63 -0.41
C MET A 221 -0.98 -24.85 -1.38
N SER A 222 -0.86 -25.11 -2.69
CA SER A 222 -1.76 -24.51 -3.69
C SER A 222 -3.23 -24.82 -3.40
N GLU A 223 -3.57 -26.08 -3.08
CA GLU A 223 -4.93 -26.49 -2.71
C GLU A 223 -5.41 -25.79 -1.43
N ILE A 224 -4.55 -25.64 -0.42
CA ILE A 224 -4.86 -24.94 0.82
C ILE A 224 -5.19 -23.46 0.53
N PHE A 225 -4.32 -22.74 -0.20
CA PHE A 225 -4.56 -21.34 -0.53
C PHE A 225 -5.79 -21.16 -1.43
N ALA A 226 -6.04 -22.07 -2.38
CA ALA A 226 -7.24 -22.06 -3.22
C ALA A 226 -8.51 -22.20 -2.36
N ARG A 227 -8.54 -23.14 -1.40
CA ARG A 227 -9.64 -23.31 -0.44
C ARG A 227 -9.84 -22.06 0.42
N TRP A 228 -8.78 -21.47 0.95
CA TRP A 228 -8.86 -20.23 1.72
C TRP A 228 -9.41 -19.05 0.93
N ASN A 229 -9.15 -19.04 -0.39
CA ASN A 229 -9.68 -18.02 -1.29
C ASN A 229 -11.19 -18.12 -1.56
N GLU A 230 -11.82 -19.23 -1.19
CA GLU A 230 -13.29 -19.38 -1.24
C GLU A 230 -13.98 -18.78 -0.01
N GLY A 231 -13.21 -18.50 1.08
CA GLY A 231 -13.67 -18.04 2.38
C GLY A 231 -13.37 -16.57 2.69
N LYS A 232 -13.13 -16.29 3.97
CA LYS A 232 -12.84 -14.96 4.50
C LYS A 232 -11.51 -14.35 3.99
N LEU A 233 -10.58 -15.21 3.59
CA LEU A 233 -9.28 -14.80 3.03
C LEU A 233 -9.35 -14.47 1.53
N ARG A 234 -10.52 -14.55 0.89
CA ARG A 234 -10.71 -14.24 -0.53
C ARG A 234 -10.10 -12.89 -0.87
N SER A 235 -9.02 -12.96 -1.64
CA SER A 235 -8.23 -11.79 -2.06
C SER A 235 -7.36 -12.12 -3.26
N TYR A 236 -6.96 -11.09 -4.01
CA TYR A 236 -6.09 -11.25 -5.17
C TYR A 236 -4.76 -11.91 -4.83
N LEU A 237 -4.12 -11.51 -3.73
CA LEU A 237 -2.83 -12.06 -3.35
C LEU A 237 -2.93 -13.55 -2.94
N VAL A 238 -4.01 -13.96 -2.30
CA VAL A 238 -4.26 -15.39 -1.97
C VAL A 238 -4.55 -16.19 -3.25
N GLU A 239 -5.35 -15.64 -4.17
CA GLU A 239 -5.64 -16.22 -5.48
C GLU A 239 -4.35 -16.52 -6.26
N ILE A 240 -3.52 -15.50 -6.50
CA ILE A 240 -2.27 -15.66 -7.26
C ILE A 240 -1.26 -16.53 -6.52
N THR A 241 -1.28 -16.60 -5.20
CA THR A 241 -0.41 -17.50 -4.44
C THR A 241 -0.70 -18.96 -4.75
N ALA A 242 -1.98 -19.34 -4.80
CA ALA A 242 -2.37 -20.69 -5.21
C ALA A 242 -1.87 -21.02 -6.64
N GLU A 243 -1.96 -20.06 -7.56
CA GLU A 243 -1.49 -20.23 -8.93
C GLU A 243 0.04 -20.32 -9.04
N ILE A 244 0.76 -19.46 -8.33
CA ILE A 244 2.23 -19.46 -8.29
C ILE A 244 2.76 -20.80 -7.78
N LEU A 245 2.16 -21.35 -6.72
CA LEU A 245 2.61 -22.59 -6.11
C LEU A 245 2.47 -23.82 -7.02
N ARG A 246 1.50 -23.86 -7.91
CA ARG A 246 1.32 -24.97 -8.89
C ARG A 246 2.02 -24.74 -10.22
N HIS A 247 2.55 -23.51 -10.44
CA HIS A 247 3.15 -23.17 -11.73
C HIS A 247 4.47 -23.91 -11.94
N ARG A 248 4.58 -24.56 -13.12
CA ARG A 248 5.79 -25.28 -13.55
C ARG A 248 6.43 -24.56 -14.70
N ASP A 249 7.75 -24.57 -14.73
CA ASP A 249 8.54 -24.02 -15.83
C ASP A 249 8.54 -24.94 -17.07
N ALA A 250 9.32 -24.58 -18.08
CA ALA A 250 9.43 -25.36 -19.32
C ALA A 250 10.03 -26.75 -19.11
N GLU A 251 10.81 -26.96 -18.05
CA GLU A 251 11.41 -28.23 -17.65
C GLU A 251 10.47 -29.11 -16.82
N GLY A 252 9.28 -28.58 -16.44
CA GLY A 252 8.29 -29.29 -15.64
C GLY A 252 8.52 -29.21 -14.13
N GLU A 253 9.48 -28.39 -13.67
CA GLU A 253 9.78 -28.18 -12.27
C GLU A 253 8.98 -27.00 -11.70
N TYR A 254 8.77 -26.95 -10.38
CA TYR A 254 8.10 -25.82 -9.77
C TYR A 254 8.96 -24.56 -9.85
N LEU A 255 8.48 -23.53 -10.55
CA LEU A 255 9.23 -22.30 -10.75
C LEU A 255 9.56 -21.61 -9.41
N ILE A 256 8.64 -21.67 -8.42
CA ILE A 256 8.84 -21.07 -7.09
C ILE A 256 10.09 -21.59 -6.38
N ASP A 257 10.46 -22.84 -6.60
CA ASP A 257 11.65 -23.46 -5.98
C ASP A 257 12.97 -23.01 -6.63
N LYS A 258 12.91 -22.36 -7.81
CA LYS A 258 14.06 -21.80 -8.54
C LYS A 258 14.19 -20.29 -8.37
N ILE A 259 13.21 -19.61 -7.78
CA ILE A 259 13.26 -18.17 -7.55
C ILE A 259 14.19 -17.87 -6.37
N LEU A 260 15.15 -16.97 -6.58
CA LEU A 260 16.02 -16.49 -5.49
C LEU A 260 15.18 -15.80 -4.42
N ASP A 261 15.42 -16.13 -3.17
CA ASP A 261 14.73 -15.61 -1.99
C ASP A 261 15.18 -14.20 -1.59
N ALA A 262 15.26 -13.30 -2.57
CA ALA A 262 15.61 -11.89 -2.42
C ALA A 262 14.53 -11.00 -3.05
N ALA A 263 13.72 -10.38 -2.21
CA ALA A 263 12.57 -9.58 -2.66
C ALA A 263 12.94 -8.10 -2.89
N GLY A 264 12.77 -7.61 -4.12
CA GLY A 264 12.99 -6.21 -4.46
C GLY A 264 11.87 -5.27 -3.95
N GLN A 265 12.17 -3.96 -3.91
CA GLN A 265 11.20 -2.92 -3.56
C GLN A 265 11.43 -1.63 -4.35
N LYS A 266 10.33 -0.88 -4.58
CA LYS A 266 10.37 0.45 -5.23
C LYS A 266 10.31 1.63 -4.24
N GLY A 267 10.31 1.34 -2.92
CA GLY A 267 10.40 2.34 -1.85
C GLY A 267 9.06 2.83 -1.27
N THR A 268 7.90 2.51 -1.87
CA THR A 268 6.59 2.98 -1.37
C THR A 268 6.23 2.42 0.01
N GLY A 269 6.55 1.15 0.29
CA GLY A 269 6.40 0.56 1.62
C GLY A 269 7.30 1.23 2.66
N LYS A 270 8.56 1.55 2.29
CA LYS A 270 9.47 2.33 3.14
C LYS A 270 8.88 3.70 3.48
N TRP A 271 8.29 4.41 2.53
CA TRP A 271 7.65 5.71 2.79
C TRP A 271 6.48 5.58 3.77
N SER A 272 5.69 4.52 3.70
CA SER A 272 4.61 4.27 4.69
C SER A 272 5.17 4.16 6.11
N VAL A 273 6.30 3.47 6.30
CA VAL A 273 6.98 3.35 7.60
C VAL A 273 7.55 4.69 8.07
N ILE A 274 8.21 5.47 7.19
CA ILE A 274 8.73 6.80 7.53
C ILE A 274 7.58 7.72 7.98
N ASN A 275 6.50 7.79 7.21
CA ASN A 275 5.35 8.61 7.55
C ASN A 275 4.64 8.13 8.82
N SER A 276 4.68 6.84 9.12
CA SER A 276 4.11 6.34 10.38
C SER A 276 4.81 6.89 11.61
N LEU A 277 6.12 7.08 11.53
CA LEU A 277 6.93 7.69 12.59
C LEU A 277 6.63 9.19 12.70
N GLU A 278 6.50 9.91 11.57
CA GLU A 278 6.15 11.33 11.54
C GLU A 278 4.78 11.60 12.16
N TYR A 279 3.80 10.72 11.92
CA TYR A 279 2.44 10.86 12.48
C TYR A 279 2.24 10.07 13.78
N GLY A 280 3.29 9.51 14.39
CA GLY A 280 3.20 8.77 15.64
C GLY A 280 2.32 7.52 15.59
N GLN A 281 2.15 6.89 14.40
CA GLN A 281 1.30 5.72 14.23
C GLN A 281 2.13 4.42 14.20
N PRO A 282 1.84 3.45 15.10
CA PRO A 282 2.61 2.22 15.17
C PRO A 282 2.27 1.26 14.02
N LEU A 283 3.05 1.25 12.94
CA LEU A 283 2.93 0.34 11.81
C LEU A 283 3.88 -0.87 11.91
N GLY A 284 3.96 -1.51 13.07
CA GLY A 284 4.94 -2.55 13.35
C GLY A 284 4.92 -3.72 12.35
N LEU A 285 3.73 -4.18 11.92
CA LEU A 285 3.59 -5.25 10.94
C LEU A 285 4.11 -4.82 9.56
N ILE A 286 3.69 -3.65 9.08
CA ILE A 286 4.15 -3.12 7.79
C ILE A 286 5.65 -2.85 7.81
N ALA A 287 6.17 -2.35 8.93
CA ALA A 287 7.62 -2.18 9.13
C ALA A 287 8.37 -3.52 9.09
N ALA A 288 7.85 -4.56 9.75
CA ALA A 288 8.44 -5.90 9.69
C ALA A 288 8.53 -6.41 8.24
N ALA A 289 7.48 -6.23 7.44
CA ALA A 289 7.48 -6.60 6.02
C ALA A 289 8.53 -5.81 5.20
N VAL A 290 8.74 -4.54 5.49
CA VAL A 290 9.78 -3.72 4.82
C VAL A 290 11.18 -4.18 5.23
N TYR A 291 11.41 -4.47 6.51
CA TYR A 291 12.70 -4.96 7.01
C TYR A 291 13.01 -6.35 6.48
N GLU A 292 12.01 -7.24 6.38
CA GLU A 292 12.19 -8.58 5.84
C GLU A 292 12.64 -8.55 4.39
N ARG A 293 12.08 -7.66 3.54
CA ARG A 293 12.61 -7.46 2.19
C ARG A 293 14.05 -6.98 2.17
N SER A 294 14.43 -6.10 3.09
CA SER A 294 15.80 -5.63 3.21
C SER A 294 16.74 -6.74 3.66
N LEU A 295 16.32 -7.54 4.66
CA LEU A 295 17.07 -8.70 5.13
C LEU A 295 17.21 -9.76 4.02
N SER A 296 16.14 -10.02 3.26
CA SER A 296 16.15 -11.01 2.18
C SER A 296 17.21 -10.72 1.13
N SER A 297 17.53 -9.44 0.89
CA SER A 297 18.57 -9.05 -0.09
C SER A 297 20.00 -9.33 0.36
N THR A 298 20.24 -9.64 1.63
CA THR A 298 21.57 -9.95 2.19
C THR A 298 21.89 -11.45 2.10
N VAL A 299 21.80 -12.03 0.90
CA VAL A 299 21.86 -13.49 0.65
C VAL A 299 23.12 -14.11 1.26
N ASP A 300 24.30 -13.60 0.95
CA ASP A 300 25.58 -14.17 1.42
C ASP A 300 25.68 -14.15 2.94
N LEU A 301 25.28 -13.03 3.59
CA LEU A 301 25.29 -12.90 5.05
C LEU A 301 24.30 -13.91 5.69
N ARG A 302 23.12 -14.11 5.11
CA ARG A 302 22.15 -15.10 5.60
C ARG A 302 22.68 -16.53 5.51
N HIS A 303 23.35 -16.87 4.39
CA HIS A 303 23.96 -18.18 4.21
C HIS A 303 25.11 -18.43 5.21
N GLU A 304 25.96 -17.43 5.45
CA GLU A 304 27.02 -17.52 6.45
C GLU A 304 26.43 -17.71 7.86
N ALA A 305 25.46 -16.88 8.25
CA ALA A 305 24.79 -17.00 9.53
C ALA A 305 24.08 -18.36 9.69
N ALA A 306 23.37 -18.83 8.68
CA ALA A 306 22.71 -20.13 8.70
C ALA A 306 23.70 -21.29 8.91
N ALA A 307 24.89 -21.23 8.32
CA ALA A 307 25.92 -22.22 8.54
C ALA A 307 26.50 -22.20 9.97
N LEU A 308 26.63 -21.01 10.56
CA LEU A 308 27.17 -20.85 11.92
C LEU A 308 26.16 -21.29 13.01
N TYR A 309 24.89 -21.04 12.79
CA TYR A 309 23.81 -21.31 13.76
C TYR A 309 22.95 -22.53 13.39
N ALA A 310 23.43 -23.38 12.48
CA ALA A 310 22.75 -24.63 12.17
C ALA A 310 22.51 -25.47 13.44
N PRO A 311 21.30 -25.98 13.67
CA PRO A 311 21.02 -26.79 14.86
C PRO A 311 21.91 -28.02 14.87
N SER A 312 22.53 -28.32 16.03
CA SER A 312 23.45 -29.45 16.21
C SER A 312 22.76 -30.81 16.09
N GLN A 313 21.44 -30.87 16.17
CA GLN A 313 20.61 -32.06 15.95
C GLN A 313 19.37 -31.67 15.15
N ALA A 314 18.94 -32.59 14.27
CA ALA A 314 17.66 -32.43 13.59
C ALA A 314 16.52 -32.46 14.64
N THR A 315 15.87 -31.31 14.83
CA THR A 315 14.66 -31.26 15.67
C THR A 315 13.55 -32.04 14.96
N SER A 316 12.89 -32.95 15.68
CA SER A 316 11.73 -33.65 15.15
C SER A 316 10.65 -32.62 14.82
N ARG A 317 10.10 -32.68 13.60
CA ARG A 317 8.95 -31.81 13.27
C ARG A 317 7.81 -32.05 14.27
N PRO A 318 7.19 -30.97 14.79
CA PRO A 318 6.02 -31.13 15.64
C PRO A 318 4.88 -31.82 14.88
N ALA A 319 3.97 -32.46 15.58
CA ALA A 319 2.78 -33.03 14.95
C ALA A 319 2.02 -31.92 14.21
N PHE A 320 1.58 -32.22 12.98
CA PHE A 320 0.87 -31.30 12.12
C PHE A 320 -0.32 -32.02 11.46
N GLY A 321 -1.49 -31.39 11.49
CA GLY A 321 -2.73 -31.93 10.94
C GLY A 321 -3.64 -30.85 10.39
N GLU A 322 -4.85 -31.20 9.99
CA GLU A 322 -5.82 -30.28 9.40
C GLU A 322 -6.20 -29.17 10.39
N SER A 323 -6.27 -29.46 11.69
CA SER A 323 -6.50 -28.44 12.71
C SER A 323 -5.42 -27.35 12.76
N ASP A 324 -4.19 -27.66 12.39
CA ASP A 324 -3.11 -26.65 12.28
C ASP A 324 -3.31 -25.78 11.04
N VAL A 325 -3.84 -26.35 9.95
CA VAL A 325 -4.16 -25.60 8.72
C VAL A 325 -5.31 -24.61 8.99
N ASP A 326 -6.34 -25.05 9.71
CA ASP A 326 -7.47 -24.19 10.11
C ASP A 326 -7.02 -23.11 11.10
N ALA A 327 -6.13 -23.44 12.05
CA ALA A 327 -5.55 -22.46 12.96
C ALA A 327 -4.68 -21.43 12.25
N LEU A 328 -3.94 -21.84 11.23
CA LEU A 328 -3.14 -20.95 10.38
C LEU A 328 -4.02 -20.00 9.54
N GLU A 329 -5.13 -20.50 8.99
CA GLU A 329 -6.11 -19.68 8.27
C GLU A 329 -6.64 -18.55 9.15
N GLN A 330 -7.08 -18.89 10.38
CA GLN A 330 -7.56 -17.92 11.36
C GLN A 330 -6.45 -16.92 11.75
N SER A 331 -5.22 -17.39 11.90
CA SER A 331 -4.06 -16.56 12.21
C SER A 331 -3.73 -15.58 11.10
N LEU A 332 -3.78 -16.04 9.86
CA LEU A 332 -3.58 -15.19 8.67
C LEU A 332 -4.67 -14.12 8.58
N TYR A 333 -5.93 -14.50 8.77
CA TYR A 333 -7.05 -13.56 8.73
C TYR A 333 -6.96 -12.49 9.82
N ALA A 334 -6.70 -12.89 11.08
CA ALA A 334 -6.51 -11.96 12.18
C ALA A 334 -5.34 -10.98 11.92
N SER A 335 -4.23 -11.49 11.41
CA SER A 335 -3.06 -10.67 11.10
C SER A 335 -3.30 -9.71 9.93
N LYS A 336 -4.07 -10.13 8.90
CA LYS A 336 -4.50 -9.23 7.82
C LYS A 336 -5.37 -8.09 8.35
N ILE A 337 -6.32 -8.36 9.25
CA ILE A 337 -7.11 -7.31 9.91
C ILE A 337 -6.19 -6.28 10.59
N VAL A 338 -5.14 -6.72 11.27
CA VAL A 338 -4.16 -5.81 11.91
C VAL A 338 -3.41 -4.98 10.86
N SER A 339 -2.99 -5.57 9.74
CA SER A 339 -2.31 -4.85 8.65
C SER A 339 -3.15 -3.68 8.15
N TYR A 340 -4.44 -3.93 7.87
CA TYR A 340 -5.37 -2.88 7.43
C TYR A 340 -5.67 -1.88 8.54
N ALA A 341 -5.84 -2.35 9.79
CA ALA A 341 -6.05 -1.45 10.93
C ALA A 341 -4.90 -0.45 11.08
N GLN A 342 -3.66 -0.89 10.95
CA GLN A 342 -2.47 -0.03 10.97
C GLN A 342 -2.50 0.99 9.82
N GLY A 343 -2.75 0.54 8.59
CA GLY A 343 -2.83 1.42 7.42
C GLY A 343 -3.93 2.47 7.53
N PHE A 344 -5.13 2.08 7.95
CA PHE A 344 -6.26 3.00 8.12
C PHE A 344 -6.05 3.98 9.29
N SER A 345 -5.38 3.56 10.37
CA SER A 345 -4.99 4.48 11.44
C SER A 345 -4.01 5.56 10.95
N LEU A 346 -3.04 5.18 10.10
CA LEU A 346 -2.15 6.16 9.47
C LEU A 346 -2.89 7.14 8.55
N LEU A 347 -3.82 6.65 7.73
CA LEU A 347 -4.67 7.52 6.89
C LEU A 347 -5.48 8.51 7.73
N SER A 348 -6.09 8.03 8.82
CA SER A 348 -6.88 8.87 9.72
C SER A 348 -6.03 9.99 10.34
N GLU A 349 -4.86 9.67 10.86
CA GLU A 349 -4.02 10.65 11.54
C GLU A 349 -3.39 11.66 10.59
N ALA A 350 -2.89 11.21 9.44
CA ALA A 350 -2.41 12.09 8.39
C ALA A 350 -3.52 13.02 7.87
N SER A 351 -4.74 12.51 7.71
CA SER A 351 -5.91 13.30 7.32
C SER A 351 -6.17 14.45 8.28
N LYS A 352 -6.13 14.18 9.59
CA LYS A 352 -6.30 15.21 10.63
C LYS A 352 -5.16 16.24 10.60
N ALA A 353 -3.92 15.76 10.55
CA ALA A 353 -2.74 16.60 10.57
C ALA A 353 -2.63 17.53 9.35
N ARG A 354 -3.12 17.08 8.19
CA ARG A 354 -3.04 17.81 6.91
C ARG A 354 -4.35 18.49 6.51
N GLY A 355 -5.45 18.27 7.20
CA GLY A 355 -6.76 18.81 6.83
C GLY A 355 -7.27 18.27 5.47
N TRP A 356 -6.93 17.02 5.13
CA TRP A 356 -7.34 16.40 3.85
C TRP A 356 -8.80 15.94 3.84
N GLU A 357 -9.40 15.75 4.99
CA GLU A 357 -10.80 15.31 5.15
C GLU A 357 -11.07 13.97 4.45
N LEU A 358 -10.13 13.01 4.56
CA LEU A 358 -10.23 11.70 3.91
C LEU A 358 -11.50 10.95 4.36
N ASN A 359 -12.29 10.49 3.39
CA ASN A 359 -13.40 9.59 3.66
C ASN A 359 -12.89 8.13 3.63
N LEU A 360 -12.59 7.57 4.81
CA LEU A 360 -12.02 6.24 4.95
C LEU A 360 -12.95 5.13 4.44
N ALA A 361 -14.26 5.30 4.56
CA ALA A 361 -15.23 4.37 3.98
C ALA A 361 -15.17 4.38 2.44
N SER A 362 -15.03 5.55 1.83
CA SER A 362 -14.84 5.69 0.38
C SER A 362 -13.53 5.05 -0.08
N ILE A 363 -12.43 5.27 0.64
CA ILE A 363 -11.13 4.67 0.34
C ILE A 363 -11.22 3.14 0.36
N ALA A 364 -11.85 2.55 1.38
CA ALA A 364 -12.07 1.11 1.42
C ALA A 364 -12.87 0.60 0.21
N ARG A 365 -13.89 1.36 -0.25
CA ARG A 365 -14.68 1.01 -1.45
C ARG A 365 -13.86 1.08 -2.74
N ILE A 366 -12.94 2.04 -2.87
CA ILE A 366 -12.03 2.13 -4.03
C ILE A 366 -11.17 0.85 -4.14
N TRP A 367 -10.78 0.25 -3.02
CA TRP A 367 -9.87 -0.90 -3.02
C TRP A 367 -10.56 -2.26 -3.22
N ARG A 368 -11.90 -2.30 -3.34
CA ARG A 368 -12.67 -3.55 -3.49
C ARG A 368 -12.36 -4.33 -4.77
N ASN A 369 -11.96 -3.63 -5.84
CA ASN A 369 -11.56 -4.27 -7.09
C ASN A 369 -10.50 -3.43 -7.81
N GLY A 370 -9.84 -4.00 -8.85
CA GLY A 370 -8.84 -3.30 -9.66
C GLY A 370 -7.57 -2.92 -8.91
N CYS A 371 -7.28 -3.50 -7.75
CA CYS A 371 -6.04 -3.25 -7.02
C CYS A 371 -5.44 -4.53 -6.44
N ILE A 372 -4.18 -4.46 -6.05
CA ILE A 372 -3.42 -5.61 -5.55
C ILE A 372 -3.95 -6.11 -4.19
N ILE A 373 -4.46 -5.21 -3.36
CA ILE A 373 -4.97 -5.55 -2.01
C ILE A 373 -6.48 -5.81 -1.98
N ARG A 374 -7.13 -6.01 -3.14
CA ARG A 374 -8.56 -6.34 -3.16
C ARG A 374 -8.83 -7.57 -2.30
N SER A 375 -9.82 -7.47 -1.40
CA SER A 375 -10.13 -8.47 -0.40
C SER A 375 -11.60 -8.41 -0.01
N ALA A 376 -12.19 -9.55 0.37
CA ALA A 376 -13.61 -9.65 0.73
C ALA A 376 -14.01 -8.69 1.86
N PHE A 377 -13.19 -8.59 2.91
CA PHE A 377 -13.51 -7.77 4.10
C PHE A 377 -13.36 -6.25 3.92
N LEU A 378 -13.01 -5.76 2.74
CA LEU A 378 -13.02 -4.31 2.45
C LEU A 378 -14.43 -3.70 2.54
N ASN A 379 -15.48 -4.49 2.28
CA ASN A 379 -16.85 -4.07 2.54
C ASN A 379 -17.12 -3.87 4.03
N ASP A 380 -16.56 -4.72 4.88
CA ASP A 380 -16.70 -4.63 6.34
C ASP A 380 -15.95 -3.42 6.89
N ILE A 381 -14.77 -3.11 6.33
CA ILE A 381 -14.02 -1.87 6.63
C ILE A 381 -14.86 -0.64 6.23
N ALA A 382 -15.39 -0.63 5.01
CA ALA A 382 -16.23 0.48 4.55
C ALA A 382 -17.47 0.68 5.44
N SER A 383 -18.11 -0.41 5.86
CA SER A 383 -19.26 -0.40 6.76
C SER A 383 -18.89 0.12 8.16
N ALA A 384 -17.73 -0.27 8.70
CA ALA A 384 -17.25 0.20 9.99
C ALA A 384 -17.05 1.72 10.01
N TYR A 385 -16.37 2.28 9.01
CA TYR A 385 -16.16 3.73 8.91
C TYR A 385 -17.40 4.50 8.46
N GLN A 386 -18.34 3.86 7.81
CA GLN A 386 -19.65 4.47 7.52
C GLN A 386 -20.50 4.58 8.79
N ALA A 387 -20.45 3.57 9.67
CA ALA A 387 -21.16 3.58 10.94
C ALA A 387 -20.54 4.55 11.97
N ASP A 388 -19.21 4.65 11.99
CA ASP A 388 -18.45 5.58 12.82
C ASP A 388 -17.29 6.21 12.03
N PRO A 389 -17.51 7.40 11.44
CA PRO A 389 -16.46 8.12 10.72
C PRO A 389 -15.25 8.52 11.58
N ASN A 390 -15.40 8.54 12.91
CA ASN A 390 -14.36 8.87 13.88
C ASN A 390 -13.72 7.64 14.53
N LEU A 391 -14.01 6.44 14.01
CA LEU A 391 -13.44 5.19 14.51
C LEU A 391 -11.90 5.27 14.54
N GLN A 392 -11.32 5.23 15.74
CA GLN A 392 -9.88 5.41 15.93
C GLN A 392 -9.06 4.23 15.44
N ASN A 393 -9.62 3.02 15.50
CA ASN A 393 -8.95 1.80 15.05
C ASN A 393 -10.00 0.75 14.65
N LEU A 394 -9.77 0.04 13.53
CA LEU A 394 -10.67 -1.00 13.05
C LEU A 394 -10.94 -2.11 14.07
N LEU A 395 -9.96 -2.41 14.93
CA LEU A 395 -10.10 -3.44 15.97
C LEU A 395 -11.16 -3.11 17.04
N LEU A 396 -11.64 -1.87 17.08
CA LEU A 396 -12.73 -1.42 17.97
C LEU A 396 -14.11 -1.60 17.34
N ALA A 397 -14.20 -1.82 16.02
CA ALA A 397 -15.49 -2.06 15.35
C ALA A 397 -16.04 -3.45 15.70
N PRO A 398 -17.37 -3.59 15.92
CA PRO A 398 -17.97 -4.84 16.42
C PRO A 398 -17.64 -6.08 15.58
N TYR A 399 -17.67 -5.95 14.25
CA TYR A 399 -17.33 -7.05 13.34
C TYR A 399 -15.90 -7.54 13.57
N PHE A 400 -14.92 -6.63 13.54
CA PHE A 400 -13.52 -7.00 13.69
C PHE A 400 -13.18 -7.47 15.12
N GLN A 401 -13.85 -6.92 16.13
CA GLN A 401 -13.75 -7.40 17.51
C GLN A 401 -14.18 -8.89 17.61
N GLN A 402 -15.29 -9.24 16.98
CA GLN A 402 -15.80 -10.62 16.97
C GLN A 402 -14.82 -11.56 16.26
N GLU A 403 -14.33 -11.18 15.06
CA GLU A 403 -13.40 -11.99 14.27
C GLU A 403 -12.08 -12.22 15.00
N ILE A 404 -11.48 -11.19 15.57
CA ILE A 404 -10.25 -11.30 16.35
C ILE A 404 -10.45 -12.13 17.60
N THR A 405 -11.58 -11.98 18.30
CA THR A 405 -11.88 -12.75 19.52
C THR A 405 -11.96 -14.24 19.19
N ALA A 406 -12.61 -14.60 18.10
CA ALA A 406 -12.73 -15.99 17.66
C ALA A 406 -11.37 -16.58 17.25
N ALA A 407 -10.56 -15.83 16.51
CA ALA A 407 -9.26 -16.28 16.01
C ALA A 407 -8.15 -16.32 17.08
N ARG A 408 -8.30 -15.59 18.17
CA ARG A 408 -7.22 -15.33 19.16
C ARG A 408 -6.54 -16.57 19.72
N PRO A 409 -7.23 -17.67 20.09
CA PRO A 409 -6.57 -18.89 20.57
C PRO A 409 -5.65 -19.48 19.50
N SER A 410 -6.19 -19.75 18.32
CA SER A 410 -5.46 -20.31 17.18
C SER A 410 -4.27 -19.44 16.76
N TRP A 411 -4.47 -18.11 16.75
CA TRP A 411 -3.44 -17.13 16.40
C TRP A 411 -2.22 -17.20 17.32
N ARG A 412 -2.44 -17.30 18.64
CA ARG A 412 -1.37 -17.45 19.62
C ARG A 412 -0.62 -18.78 19.50
N GLU A 413 -1.37 -19.87 19.35
CA GLU A 413 -0.81 -21.21 19.25
C GLU A 413 0.01 -21.37 17.98
N THR A 414 -0.48 -20.89 16.83
CA THR A 414 0.23 -20.91 15.55
C THR A 414 1.57 -20.18 15.63
N ILE A 415 1.59 -18.96 16.19
CA ILE A 415 2.82 -18.18 16.30
C ILE A 415 3.78 -18.81 17.31
N ALA A 416 3.28 -19.29 18.46
CA ALA A 416 4.13 -20.00 19.44
C ALA A 416 4.76 -21.26 18.82
N LYS A 417 4.00 -22.05 18.06
CA LYS A 417 4.50 -23.23 17.36
C LYS A 417 5.55 -22.87 16.31
N ALA A 418 5.34 -21.78 15.56
CA ALA A 418 6.32 -21.28 14.59
C ALA A 418 7.67 -20.93 15.26
N LEU A 419 7.62 -20.12 16.32
CA LEU A 419 8.82 -19.66 17.03
C LEU A 419 9.56 -20.82 17.71
N LEU A 420 8.85 -21.78 18.30
CA LEU A 420 9.44 -22.99 18.89
C LEU A 420 10.05 -23.94 17.85
N SER A 421 9.72 -23.76 16.58
CA SER A 421 10.21 -24.56 15.46
C SER A 421 11.24 -23.83 14.60
N ASP A 422 11.78 -22.71 15.07
CA ASP A 422 12.71 -21.83 14.34
C ASP A 422 12.18 -21.41 12.94
N CYS A 423 10.84 -21.35 12.78
CA CYS A 423 10.20 -20.90 11.55
C CYS A 423 10.05 -19.38 11.55
N PRO A 424 10.64 -18.65 10.57
CA PRO A 424 10.53 -17.20 10.52
C PRO A 424 9.11 -16.77 10.15
N VAL A 425 8.45 -16.03 11.05
CA VAL A 425 7.11 -15.47 10.88
C VAL A 425 7.05 -14.01 11.37
N PRO A 426 7.85 -13.11 10.78
CA PRO A 426 8.05 -11.74 11.29
C PRO A 426 6.75 -10.92 11.28
N ALA A 427 5.92 -11.02 10.23
CA ALA A 427 4.68 -10.27 10.13
C ALA A 427 3.61 -10.81 11.11
N PHE A 428 3.46 -12.12 11.25
CA PHE A 428 2.57 -12.72 12.25
C PHE A 428 2.96 -12.32 13.68
N SER A 429 4.25 -12.41 14.01
CA SER A 429 4.77 -12.05 15.33
C SER A 429 4.51 -10.58 15.64
N SER A 430 4.73 -9.69 14.67
CA SER A 430 4.49 -8.27 14.83
C SER A 430 3.00 -7.95 14.96
N ALA A 431 2.13 -8.62 14.20
CA ALA A 431 0.68 -8.46 14.29
C ALA A 431 0.15 -8.80 15.69
N LEU A 432 0.53 -9.97 16.23
CA LEU A 432 0.11 -10.41 17.55
C LEU A 432 0.69 -9.53 18.65
N SER A 433 1.94 -9.08 18.53
CA SER A 433 2.58 -8.16 19.46
C SER A 433 1.85 -6.81 19.50
N TYR A 434 1.53 -6.23 18.34
CA TYR A 434 0.74 -5.01 18.25
C TYR A 434 -0.62 -5.15 18.93
N PHE A 435 -1.38 -6.21 18.60
CA PHE A 435 -2.67 -6.47 19.20
C PHE A 435 -2.57 -6.65 20.73
N THR A 436 -1.59 -7.40 21.19
CA THR A 436 -1.39 -7.65 22.63
C THR A 436 -1.08 -6.33 23.36
N SER A 437 -0.21 -5.49 22.79
CA SER A 437 0.09 -4.18 23.37
C SER A 437 -1.14 -3.28 23.37
N LEU A 438 -1.87 -3.18 22.26
CA LEU A 438 -3.07 -2.35 22.14
C LEU A 438 -4.16 -2.75 23.16
N THR A 439 -4.27 -4.04 23.48
CA THR A 439 -5.27 -4.55 24.42
C THR A 439 -4.77 -4.69 25.87
N THR A 440 -3.53 -4.28 26.14
CA THR A 440 -2.96 -4.29 27.48
C THR A 440 -3.22 -2.93 28.17
N ARG A 441 -4.02 -2.97 29.25
CA ARG A 441 -4.41 -1.74 29.98
C ARG A 441 -3.22 -0.98 30.56
N ARG A 442 -2.18 -1.66 31.01
CA ARG A 442 -0.97 -1.05 31.57
C ARG A 442 0.27 -1.67 30.94
N LEU A 443 0.87 -0.89 30.05
CA LEU A 443 2.10 -1.28 29.37
C LEU A 443 3.33 -1.12 30.29
N PRO A 444 4.42 -1.84 30.02
CA PRO A 444 5.70 -1.66 30.71
C PRO A 444 6.40 -0.33 30.35
N ALA A 445 5.80 0.52 29.56
CA ALA A 445 6.28 1.84 29.19
C ALA A 445 6.52 2.76 30.40
N SER A 446 5.87 2.48 31.55
CA SER A 446 6.16 3.15 32.82
C SER A 446 7.62 3.00 33.26
N LEU A 447 8.26 1.83 32.98
CA LEU A 447 9.67 1.64 33.27
C LEU A 447 10.56 2.48 32.34
N VAL A 448 10.21 2.55 31.06
CA VAL A 448 10.94 3.39 30.08
C VAL A 448 10.86 4.86 30.51
N GLN A 449 9.70 5.34 30.93
CA GLN A 449 9.53 6.73 31.36
C GLN A 449 10.25 7.00 32.70
N ALA A 450 10.26 6.05 33.63
CA ALA A 450 11.05 6.17 34.86
C ALA A 450 12.55 6.21 34.59
N GLN A 451 13.06 5.39 33.65
CA GLN A 451 14.46 5.44 33.20
C GLN A 451 14.80 6.80 32.60
N ARG A 452 13.94 7.36 31.75
CA ARG A 452 14.14 8.70 31.16
C ARG A 452 14.20 9.78 32.25
N ASP A 453 13.35 9.70 33.25
CA ASP A 453 13.37 10.64 34.37
C ASP A 453 14.62 10.46 35.24
N TYR A 454 15.04 9.21 35.48
CA TYR A 454 16.24 8.89 36.26
C TYR A 454 17.51 9.49 35.68
N PHE A 455 17.75 9.33 34.35
CA PHE A 455 18.99 9.80 33.74
C PHE A 455 18.94 11.22 33.17
N GLY A 456 17.75 11.80 32.97
CA GLY A 456 17.62 13.08 32.27
C GLY A 456 16.53 14.00 32.81
N ALA A 457 15.93 13.71 33.94
CA ALA A 457 14.84 14.49 34.52
C ALA A 457 13.70 14.82 33.50
N HIS A 458 13.35 13.82 32.66
CA HIS A 458 12.38 13.99 31.56
C HIS A 458 10.92 13.96 32.03
N THR A 459 10.69 13.98 33.33
CA THR A 459 9.40 14.02 33.99
C THR A 459 8.46 12.85 33.61
N PHE A 460 7.42 12.64 34.37
CA PHE A 460 6.39 11.63 34.14
C PHE A 460 5.05 12.07 34.72
N GLU A 461 3.96 11.60 34.10
CA GLU A 461 2.62 11.69 34.70
C GLU A 461 2.40 10.52 35.68
N ARG A 462 1.64 10.75 36.73
CA ARG A 462 1.27 9.74 37.73
C ARG A 462 -0.13 9.22 37.48
N THR A 463 -0.37 7.93 37.74
CA THR A 463 -1.68 7.30 37.61
C THR A 463 -2.67 7.69 38.72
N ASP A 464 -2.18 8.26 39.82
CA ASP A 464 -2.93 8.74 40.98
C ASP A 464 -3.08 10.26 41.00
N ARG A 465 -2.78 10.94 39.90
CA ARG A 465 -2.91 12.40 39.70
C ARG A 465 -3.64 12.70 38.38
N PRO A 466 -4.20 13.89 38.23
CA PRO A 466 -4.80 14.33 36.96
C PRO A 466 -3.80 14.27 35.80
N ARG A 467 -4.31 14.02 34.57
CA ARG A 467 -3.52 14.10 33.35
C ARG A 467 -3.03 15.53 33.11
N GLY A 468 -1.83 15.67 32.56
CA GLY A 468 -1.18 16.94 32.30
C GLY A 468 -0.35 17.50 33.48
N GLU A 469 -0.33 16.84 34.64
CA GLU A 469 0.55 17.14 35.74
C GLU A 469 1.83 16.29 35.65
N PHE A 470 2.97 16.94 35.50
CA PHE A 470 4.27 16.31 35.33
C PHE A 470 5.12 16.37 36.59
N PHE A 471 5.76 15.26 36.93
CA PHE A 471 6.55 15.07 38.13
C PHE A 471 7.98 14.65 37.76
N HIS A 472 8.94 15.07 38.55
CA HIS A 472 10.32 14.59 38.57
C HIS A 472 10.63 14.01 39.92
N GLU A 473 11.39 12.90 39.95
CA GLU A 473 11.85 12.30 41.21
C GLU A 473 13.37 12.39 41.31
N ASN A 474 13.85 12.78 42.49
CA ASN A 474 15.29 12.74 42.79
C ASN A 474 15.73 11.31 43.14
N TRP A 475 15.79 10.43 42.14
CA TRP A 475 16.05 9.00 42.27
C TRP A 475 17.34 8.66 43.02
N THR A 476 18.38 9.50 42.90
CA THR A 476 19.70 9.28 43.46
C THR A 476 19.91 9.96 44.81
N GLY A 477 19.05 10.88 45.19
CA GLY A 477 19.24 11.76 46.33
C GLY A 477 20.32 12.86 46.12
N HIS A 478 20.91 12.93 44.95
CA HIS A 478 21.97 13.88 44.57
C HIS A 478 21.62 14.74 43.37
N GLY A 479 20.41 14.57 42.82
CA GLY A 479 19.89 15.35 41.69
C GLY A 479 19.48 16.78 42.09
N SER A 480 19.28 17.64 41.10
CA SER A 480 18.71 18.98 41.30
C SER A 480 17.17 18.95 41.18
N ASP A 481 16.51 20.01 41.59
CA ASP A 481 15.07 20.19 41.38
C ASP A 481 14.72 20.69 39.96
N THR A 482 15.74 20.73 39.08
CA THR A 482 15.59 21.17 37.68
C THR A 482 15.14 20.00 36.80
N SER A 483 14.00 20.15 36.11
CA SER A 483 13.52 19.19 35.12
C SER A 483 13.79 19.66 33.69
N SER A 484 13.97 18.73 32.77
CA SER A 484 14.03 19.03 31.33
C SER A 484 12.61 19.28 30.79
N THR A 485 12.52 19.96 29.64
CA THR A 485 11.25 20.14 28.94
C THR A 485 10.64 18.79 28.53
N THR A 486 9.33 18.65 28.71
CA THR A 486 8.61 17.47 28.26
C THR A 486 8.46 17.50 26.76
N TYR A 487 8.96 16.46 26.06
CA TYR A 487 8.69 16.24 24.65
C TYR A 487 7.45 15.33 24.58
N ASN A 488 6.35 15.87 24.07
CA ASN A 488 5.19 15.08 23.69
C ASN A 488 5.44 14.47 22.32
N VAL A 489 5.22 13.18 22.19
CA VAL A 489 5.23 12.44 20.90
C VAL A 489 3.84 12.58 20.28
#